data_4d2db07989a05d0c17b4f790a95a8ef6
#
_entry.id   4d2db07989a05d0c17b4f790a95a8ef6
#
_cell.length_a   1.000
_cell.length_b   1.000
_cell.length_c   1.000
_cell.angle_alpha   90.00
_cell.angle_beta   90.00
_cell.angle_gamma   90.00
#
_symmetry.space_group_name_H-M   'P 1'
#
loop_
_entity.id
_entity.type
_entity.pdbx_description
1 polymer ?
#
loop_
_entity_poly.entity_id
_entity_poly.type
_entity_poly.pdbx_seq_one_letter_code
_entity_poly.pdbx_strand_id
1 'polypeptide(L)'
;MKKNIFILDDDRIRIDEFRHYYKGDLIFIASNTDEAKALLLNNSFDVIFLDHDLGDNNGCGIDIVDFLINNNIHKNTTIYVHSMNPPASTSMYKTLMRKGFNVWKVPYSRLLHYFNSERSNDF
;
A
#
# COMPACT_ATOMS: atom_id res chain seq x y z
N MET A 1 13.95 -9.36 -12.48
CA MET A 1 14.02 -7.87 -12.36
C MET A 1 13.47 -7.42 -11.02
N LYS A 2 14.13 -6.43 -10.44
CA LYS A 2 13.64 -5.85 -9.18
C LYS A 2 12.41 -4.99 -9.44
N LYS A 3 11.43 -5.12 -8.57
CA LYS A 3 10.25 -4.26 -8.57
C LYS A 3 10.41 -3.15 -7.54
N ASN A 4 9.74 -2.04 -7.78
CA ASN A 4 9.63 -0.95 -6.81
C ASN A 4 8.31 -1.11 -6.08
N ILE A 5 8.39 -1.33 -4.78
CA ILE A 5 7.22 -1.59 -3.92
C ILE A 5 7.07 -0.43 -2.94
N PHE A 6 5.89 0.19 -2.90
CA PHE A 6 5.59 1.22 -1.93
C PHE A 6 4.65 0.68 -0.86
N ILE A 7 4.96 0.95 0.40
CA ILE A 7 4.15 0.48 1.53
C ILE A 7 3.89 1.64 2.47
N LEU A 8 2.60 1.96 2.68
CA LEU A 8 2.16 2.89 3.71
C LEU A 8 1.60 2.08 4.87
N ASP A 9 2.35 2.01 5.96
CA ASP A 9 1.97 1.26 7.16
C ASP A 9 2.82 1.73 8.33
N ASP A 10 2.28 1.70 9.53
CA ASP A 10 3.01 2.07 10.75
C ASP A 10 3.27 0.88 11.67
N ASP A 11 2.73 -0.27 11.36
CA ASP A 11 2.90 -1.47 12.19
C ASP A 11 4.21 -2.18 11.85
N ARG A 12 5.08 -2.27 12.83
CA ARG A 12 6.43 -2.80 12.64
C ARG A 12 6.42 -4.27 12.22
N ILE A 13 5.50 -5.06 12.76
CA ILE A 13 5.41 -6.48 12.43
C ILE A 13 5.01 -6.64 10.96
N ARG A 14 3.99 -5.91 10.51
CA ARG A 14 3.57 -5.97 9.11
C ARG A 14 4.66 -5.47 8.17
N ILE A 15 5.34 -4.38 8.54
CA ILE A 15 6.46 -3.86 7.74
C ILE A 15 7.55 -4.92 7.57
N ASP A 16 7.92 -5.59 8.66
CA ASP A 16 8.94 -6.64 8.60
C ASP A 16 8.51 -7.81 7.73
N GLU A 17 7.23 -8.18 7.77
CA GLU A 17 6.70 -9.23 6.90
C GLU A 17 6.75 -8.84 5.42
N PHE A 18 6.40 -7.60 5.09
CA PHE A 18 6.54 -7.08 3.73
C PHE A 18 8.01 -7.13 3.28
N ARG A 19 8.93 -6.67 4.13
CA ARG A 19 10.36 -6.68 3.80
C ARG A 19 10.88 -8.09 3.55
N HIS A 20 10.40 -9.04 4.31
CA HIS A 20 10.81 -10.43 4.15
C HIS A 20 10.29 -11.02 2.83
N TYR A 21 9.02 -10.78 2.53
CA TYR A 21 8.42 -11.31 1.30
C TYR A 21 9.06 -10.70 0.05
N TYR A 22 9.28 -9.39 0.07
CA TYR A 22 9.82 -8.66 -1.09
C TYR A 22 11.33 -8.41 -1.00
N LYS A 23 12.06 -9.25 -0.30
CA LYS A 23 13.49 -9.02 -0.01
C LYS A 23 14.37 -8.90 -1.26
N GLY A 24 13.92 -9.38 -2.41
CA GLY A 24 14.64 -9.21 -3.67
C GLY A 24 14.30 -7.94 -4.42
N ASP A 25 13.37 -7.15 -3.91
CA ASP A 25 12.86 -5.95 -4.57
C ASP A 25 13.29 -4.68 -3.84
N LEU A 26 13.04 -3.52 -4.46
CA LEU A 26 13.27 -2.22 -3.83
C LEU A 26 12.02 -1.81 -3.08
N ILE A 27 12.15 -1.66 -1.76
CA ILE A 27 11.02 -1.39 -0.87
C ILE A 27 11.13 0.03 -0.33
N PHE A 28 10.06 0.80 -0.49
CA PHE A 28 9.94 2.18 -0.01
C PHE A 28 8.82 2.21 1.02
N ILE A 29 9.14 2.58 2.25
CA ILE A 29 8.17 2.56 3.35
C ILE A 29 7.94 3.96 3.88
N ALA A 30 6.66 4.28 4.07
CA ALA A 30 6.24 5.49 4.76
C ALA A 30 5.33 5.11 5.93
N SER A 31 5.50 5.76 7.06
CA SER A 31 4.66 5.56 8.24
C SER A 31 3.79 6.78 8.54
N ASN A 32 3.89 7.81 7.72
CA ASN A 32 3.03 9.00 7.81
C ASN A 32 2.76 9.55 6.42
N THR A 33 1.78 10.45 6.33
CA THR A 33 1.33 10.96 5.03
C THR A 33 2.35 11.87 4.36
N ASP A 34 3.14 12.62 5.12
CA ASP A 34 4.15 13.51 4.54
C ASP A 34 5.25 12.72 3.84
N GLU A 35 5.76 11.69 4.48
CA GLU A 35 6.72 10.77 3.86
C GLU A 35 6.14 10.10 2.62
N ALA A 36 4.88 9.65 2.72
CA ALA A 36 4.20 8.99 1.62
C ALA A 36 4.08 9.89 0.40
N LYS A 37 3.66 11.13 0.61
CA LYS A 37 3.50 12.09 -0.48
C LYS A 37 4.82 12.36 -1.21
N ALA A 38 5.90 12.54 -0.46
CA ALA A 38 7.21 12.78 -1.04
C ALA A 38 7.68 11.59 -1.89
N LEU A 39 7.52 10.36 -1.37
CA LEU A 39 7.93 9.16 -2.10
C LEU A 39 7.07 8.93 -3.34
N LEU A 40 5.76 9.16 -3.25
CA LEU A 40 4.85 8.95 -4.37
C LEU A 40 5.06 9.96 -5.50
N LEU A 41 5.47 11.20 -5.18
CA LEU A 41 5.75 12.20 -6.19
C LEU A 41 7.06 11.95 -6.93
N ASN A 42 8.05 11.37 -6.25
CA ASN A 42 9.42 11.30 -6.77
C ASN A 42 9.80 9.94 -7.36
N ASN A 43 8.91 8.96 -7.31
CA ASN A 43 9.24 7.59 -7.75
C ASN A 43 8.07 6.98 -8.51
N SER A 44 8.40 5.99 -9.33
CA SER A 44 7.41 5.10 -9.96
C SER A 44 7.39 3.78 -9.21
N PHE A 45 6.21 3.18 -9.07
CA PHE A 45 6.05 1.94 -8.34
C PHE A 45 5.32 0.89 -9.16
N ASP A 46 5.70 -0.37 -8.97
CA ASP A 46 5.02 -1.50 -9.58
C ASP A 46 3.80 -1.93 -8.75
N VAL A 47 3.91 -1.79 -7.43
CA VAL A 47 2.84 -2.13 -6.50
C VAL A 47 2.83 -1.11 -5.36
N ILE A 48 1.63 -0.74 -4.94
CA ILE A 48 1.41 0.18 -3.81
C ILE A 48 0.50 -0.50 -2.80
N PHE A 49 0.91 -0.52 -1.54
CA PHE A 49 0.10 -1.01 -0.42
C PHE A 49 -0.26 0.16 0.49
N LEU A 50 -1.56 0.32 0.76
CA LEU A 50 -2.07 1.43 1.57
C LEU A 50 -2.81 0.93 2.80
N ASP A 51 -2.35 1.34 3.97
CA ASP A 51 -3.09 1.23 5.22
C ASP A 51 -3.84 2.54 5.48
N HIS A 52 -4.83 2.53 6.36
CA HIS A 52 -5.57 3.74 6.72
C HIS A 52 -5.10 4.34 8.04
N ASP A 53 -5.02 3.53 9.10
CA ASP A 53 -4.72 4.00 10.44
C ASP A 53 -3.21 4.04 10.66
N LEU A 54 -2.66 5.25 10.81
CA LEU A 54 -1.21 5.46 10.91
C LEU A 54 -0.79 5.98 12.28
N GLY A 55 -1.72 5.98 13.25
CA GLY A 55 -1.45 6.50 14.57
C GLY A 55 -1.62 8.02 14.66
N ASP A 56 -1.45 8.55 15.87
CA ASP A 56 -1.68 9.97 16.15
C ASP A 56 -0.70 10.87 15.39
N ASN A 57 -1.20 11.95 14.83
CA ASN A 57 -0.43 12.99 14.13
C ASN A 57 0.28 12.52 12.87
N ASN A 58 -0.02 11.33 12.37
CA ASN A 58 0.61 10.80 11.17
C ASN A 58 -0.27 10.88 9.92
N GLY A 59 -1.49 11.40 10.06
CA GLY A 59 -2.47 11.42 8.98
C GLY A 59 -3.13 10.06 8.83
N CYS A 60 -3.79 9.83 7.71
CA CYS A 60 -4.45 8.54 7.47
C CYS A 60 -4.45 8.23 5.97
N GLY A 61 -4.75 6.96 5.66
CA GLY A 61 -4.69 6.48 4.27
C GLY A 61 -5.58 7.22 3.30
N ILE A 62 -6.74 7.73 3.76
CA ILE A 62 -7.65 8.49 2.89
C ILE A 62 -7.00 9.79 2.38
N ASP A 63 -6.09 10.37 3.15
CA ASP A 63 -5.36 11.55 2.71
C ASP A 63 -4.48 11.22 1.50
N ILE A 64 -3.93 10.01 1.46
CA ILE A 64 -3.11 9.55 0.34
C ILE A 64 -3.97 9.23 -0.86
N VAL A 65 -5.16 8.68 -0.66
CA VAL A 65 -6.13 8.46 -1.74
C VAL A 65 -6.45 9.80 -2.43
N ASP A 66 -6.78 10.82 -1.64
CA ASP A 66 -7.06 12.15 -2.17
C ASP A 66 -5.85 12.73 -2.91
N PHE A 67 -4.67 12.53 -2.37
CA PHE A 67 -3.43 12.99 -2.97
C PHE A 67 -3.18 12.34 -4.34
N LEU A 68 -3.37 11.03 -4.45
CA LEU A 68 -3.21 10.31 -5.71
C LEU A 68 -4.19 10.82 -6.77
N ILE A 69 -5.44 11.04 -6.36
CA ILE A 69 -6.49 11.51 -7.26
C ILE A 69 -6.20 12.95 -7.71
N ASN A 70 -5.89 13.83 -6.76
CA ASN A 70 -5.66 15.25 -7.06
C ASN A 70 -4.45 15.48 -7.96
N ASN A 71 -3.44 14.64 -7.84
CA ASN A 71 -2.23 14.73 -8.67
C ASN A 71 -2.27 13.84 -9.90
N ASN A 72 -3.28 12.99 -10.01
CA ASN A 72 -3.47 12.05 -11.12
C ASN A 72 -2.21 11.22 -11.38
N ILE A 73 -1.66 10.64 -10.33
CA ILE A 73 -0.43 9.83 -10.40
C ILE A 73 -0.70 8.39 -10.00
N HIS A 74 0.14 7.47 -10.49
CA HIS A 74 0.09 6.03 -10.20
C HIS A 74 -1.22 5.35 -10.60
N LYS A 75 -1.91 5.90 -11.61
CA LYS A 75 -3.21 5.41 -12.03
C LYS A 75 -3.16 3.98 -12.59
N ASN A 76 -2.06 3.62 -13.22
CA ASN A 76 -1.88 2.30 -13.82
C ASN A 76 -1.12 1.32 -12.90
N THR A 77 -0.72 1.77 -11.74
CA THR A 77 -0.03 0.94 -10.76
C THR A 77 -1.06 0.10 -9.99
N THR A 78 -0.73 -1.15 -9.71
CA THR A 78 -1.61 -1.99 -8.88
C THR A 78 -1.56 -1.51 -7.44
N ILE A 79 -2.72 -1.16 -6.89
CA ILE A 79 -2.85 -0.65 -5.52
C ILE A 79 -3.66 -1.65 -4.69
N TYR A 80 -3.12 -2.03 -3.54
CA TYR A 80 -3.81 -2.86 -2.57
C TYR A 80 -4.11 -2.04 -1.32
N VAL A 81 -5.38 -2.00 -0.93
CA VAL A 81 -5.80 -1.40 0.35
C VAL A 81 -5.91 -2.53 1.35
N HIS A 82 -5.05 -2.53 2.37
CA HIS A 82 -4.94 -3.63 3.33
C HIS A 82 -5.32 -3.25 4.76
N SER A 83 -6.03 -2.14 4.93
CA SER A 83 -6.40 -1.64 6.25
C SER A 83 -7.24 -2.64 7.04
N MET A 84 -7.01 -2.71 8.35
CA MET A 84 -7.79 -3.50 9.30
C MET A 84 -9.08 -2.79 9.73
N ASN A 85 -9.35 -1.60 9.18
CA ASN A 85 -10.54 -0.80 9.44
C ASN A 85 -11.49 -0.94 8.24
N PRO A 86 -12.52 -1.85 8.32
CA PRO A 86 -13.36 -2.12 7.15
C PRO A 86 -14.09 -0.91 6.56
N PRO A 87 -14.68 0.00 7.35
CA PRO A 87 -15.29 1.19 6.76
C PRO A 87 -14.31 2.05 6.00
N ALA A 88 -13.10 2.25 6.54
CA ALA A 88 -12.07 3.05 5.90
C ALA A 88 -11.53 2.37 4.64
N SER A 89 -11.24 1.07 4.71
CA SER A 89 -10.73 0.34 3.55
C SER A 89 -11.73 0.33 2.40
N THR A 90 -13.01 0.19 2.71
CA THR A 90 -14.08 0.23 1.70
C THR A 90 -14.15 1.62 1.06
N SER A 91 -14.08 2.68 1.86
CA SER A 91 -14.10 4.06 1.35
C SER A 91 -12.91 4.34 0.43
N MET A 92 -11.72 3.95 0.84
CA MET A 92 -10.49 4.12 0.05
C MET A 92 -10.60 3.38 -1.29
N TYR A 93 -11.03 2.13 -1.22
CA TYR A 93 -11.19 1.28 -2.40
C TYR A 93 -12.21 1.89 -3.39
N LYS A 94 -13.40 2.24 -2.91
CA LYS A 94 -14.46 2.77 -3.77
C LYS A 94 -14.05 4.10 -4.40
N THR A 95 -13.41 4.98 -3.63
CA THR A 95 -12.99 6.29 -4.13
C THR A 95 -11.97 6.15 -5.27
N LEU A 96 -10.94 5.31 -5.07
CA LEU A 96 -9.94 5.07 -6.10
C LEU A 96 -10.55 4.37 -7.32
N MET A 97 -11.40 3.36 -7.10
CA MET A 97 -12.03 2.62 -8.18
C MET A 97 -12.86 3.54 -9.08
N ARG A 98 -13.66 4.44 -8.47
CA ARG A 98 -14.50 5.38 -9.23
C ARG A 98 -13.68 6.34 -10.08
N LYS A 99 -12.44 6.60 -9.71
CA LYS A 99 -11.55 7.48 -10.46
C LYS A 99 -10.67 6.72 -11.47
N GLY A 100 -10.91 5.43 -11.64
CA GLY A 100 -10.25 4.64 -12.66
C GLY A 100 -8.90 4.05 -12.27
N PHE A 101 -8.60 4.01 -10.97
CA PHE A 101 -7.37 3.39 -10.48
C PHE A 101 -7.51 1.87 -10.46
N ASN A 102 -6.38 1.18 -10.61
CA ASN A 102 -6.32 -0.28 -10.53
C ASN A 102 -6.14 -0.68 -9.05
N VAL A 103 -7.24 -0.76 -8.33
CA VAL A 103 -7.24 -0.92 -6.87
C VAL A 103 -7.98 -2.19 -6.44
N TRP A 104 -7.44 -2.82 -5.40
CA TRP A 104 -7.99 -4.03 -4.80
C TRP A 104 -8.06 -3.85 -3.29
N LYS A 105 -9.14 -4.31 -2.68
CA LYS A 105 -9.29 -4.30 -1.22
C LYS A 105 -8.99 -5.71 -0.72
N VAL A 106 -7.91 -5.86 0.04
CA VAL A 106 -7.46 -7.16 0.53
C VAL A 106 -7.08 -7.05 2.00
N PRO A 107 -7.79 -7.73 2.91
CA PRO A 107 -7.40 -7.71 4.33
C PRO A 107 -5.96 -8.20 4.50
N TYR A 108 -5.24 -7.64 5.45
CA TYR A 108 -3.84 -8.00 5.64
C TYR A 108 -3.65 -9.51 5.91
N SER A 109 -4.56 -10.12 6.65
CA SER A 109 -4.51 -11.55 6.93
C SER A 109 -4.48 -12.38 5.64
N ARG A 110 -5.19 -11.92 4.61
CA ARG A 110 -5.19 -12.59 3.32
C ARG A 110 -3.89 -12.36 2.56
N LEU A 111 -3.33 -11.16 2.64
CA LEU A 111 -2.02 -10.87 2.06
C LEU A 111 -0.95 -11.77 2.68
N LEU A 112 -0.99 -11.89 4.00
CA LEU A 112 -0.03 -12.75 4.72
C LEU A 112 -0.16 -14.21 4.28
N HIS A 113 -1.38 -14.69 4.10
CA HIS A 113 -1.62 -16.04 3.58
C HIS A 113 -1.04 -16.20 2.17
N TYR A 114 -1.26 -15.20 1.32
CA TYR A 114 -0.70 -15.19 -0.04
C TYR A 114 0.83 -15.22 -0.01
N PHE A 115 1.45 -14.40 0.84
CA PHE A 115 2.90 -14.39 0.99
C PHE A 115 3.43 -15.76 1.37
N ASN A 116 2.78 -16.40 2.32
CA ASN A 116 3.20 -17.73 2.79
C ASN A 116 3.01 -18.80 1.71
N SER A 117 1.92 -18.73 0.95
CA SER A 117 1.64 -19.68 -0.15
C SER A 117 2.66 -19.54 -1.28
N GLU A 118 2.99 -18.31 -1.65
CA GLU A 118 3.98 -18.05 -2.69
C GLU A 118 5.35 -18.57 -2.31
N ARG A 119 5.73 -18.40 -1.04
CA ARG A 119 7.00 -18.95 -0.56
C ARG A 119 7.03 -20.47 -0.60
N SER A 120 5.89 -21.12 -0.32
CA SER A 120 5.78 -22.57 -0.39
C SER A 120 5.91 -23.10 -1.81
N ASN A 121 5.54 -22.30 -2.81
CA ASN A 121 5.57 -22.68 -4.21
C ASN A 121 6.94 -22.46 -4.87
N ASP A 122 7.88 -21.85 -4.16
CA ASP A 122 9.22 -21.58 -4.66
C ASP A 122 10.19 -22.77 -4.54
N PHE A 123 9.71 -23.90 -4.10
CA PHE A 123 10.53 -25.11 -3.91
C PHE A 123 10.26 -26.17 -4.95
#